data_a8d43080a9df6acdc4185154eb76efed
#
_entry.id   a8d43080a9df6acdc4185154eb76efed
#
_cell.length_a   1.000
_cell.length_b   1.000
_cell.length_c   1.000
_cell.angle_alpha   90.00
_cell.angle_beta   90.00
_cell.angle_gamma   90.00
#
_symmetry.space_group_name_H-M   'P 1'
#
loop_
_entity.id
_entity.type
_entity.pdbx_description
1 polymer ?
#
loop_
_entity_poly.entity_id
_entity_poly.type
_entity_poly.pdbx_seq_one_letter_code
_entity_poly.pdbx_strand_id
1 'polypeptide(L)'
;MNRRIYIVIVWLLALIGGANAQTLSVETIEGKVGEQATLTVSLTDAASATALQFNLSLPANVTVNESGCALGNAAKNHTLSANKMNNGDYLFVMYSMDFTALVDGTLLTIPVTIGNDAKTGNGNLNTVRSAKSDAVSQQHQNASFAVNVTTAVESVKSDIKKDAVIYNVRGQKLTSPQKGINIVGGKKVIVK
;
A
#
# COMPACT_ATOMS: atom_id res chain seq x y z
N MET A 1 -0.65 -57.12 -4.68
CA MET A 1 -0.18 -56.51 -3.41
C MET A 1 -0.21 -55.00 -3.38
N ASN A 2 -0.86 -54.30 -4.35
CA ASN A 2 -0.70 -52.83 -4.50
C ASN A 2 -1.96 -51.98 -4.18
N ARG A 3 -3.13 -52.59 -3.95
CA ARG A 3 -4.37 -51.82 -3.66
C ARG A 3 -4.45 -51.24 -2.24
N ARG A 4 -3.78 -51.85 -1.26
CA ARG A 4 -3.82 -51.40 0.14
C ARG A 4 -2.88 -50.21 0.41
N ILE A 5 -1.82 -50.08 -0.40
CA ILE A 5 -0.87 -48.95 -0.31
C ILE A 5 -1.47 -47.66 -0.80
N TYR A 6 -2.28 -47.69 -1.88
CA TYR A 6 -2.96 -46.51 -2.42
C TYR A 6 -4.00 -45.92 -1.47
N ILE A 7 -4.69 -46.77 -0.69
CA ILE A 7 -5.68 -46.33 0.29
C ILE A 7 -5.01 -45.57 1.44
N VAL A 8 -3.85 -46.00 1.89
CA VAL A 8 -3.10 -45.31 2.96
C VAL A 8 -2.53 -43.98 2.49
N ILE A 9 -2.07 -43.89 1.23
CA ILE A 9 -1.56 -42.65 0.65
C ILE A 9 -2.70 -41.62 0.42
N VAL A 10 -3.88 -42.08 -0.04
CA VAL A 10 -5.04 -41.21 -0.20
C VAL A 10 -5.58 -40.70 1.13
N TRP A 11 -5.53 -41.53 2.21
CA TRP A 11 -5.89 -41.07 3.57
C TRP A 11 -4.88 -40.11 4.18
N LEU A 12 -3.60 -40.26 3.84
CA LEU A 12 -2.55 -39.34 4.35
C LEU A 12 -2.59 -37.98 3.64
N LEU A 13 -3.03 -37.93 2.38
CA LEU A 13 -3.24 -36.65 1.67
C LEU A 13 -4.53 -35.92 2.12
N ALA A 14 -5.51 -36.63 2.67
CA ALA A 14 -6.76 -36.03 3.18
C ALA A 14 -6.60 -35.36 4.55
N LEU A 15 -5.46 -35.50 5.20
CA LEU A 15 -5.12 -34.86 6.50
C LEU A 15 -4.33 -33.56 6.34
N ILE A 16 -4.12 -33.07 5.11
CA ILE A 16 -3.79 -31.67 4.88
C ILE A 16 -5.13 -30.89 4.95
N GLY A 17 -5.73 -30.92 6.13
CA GLY A 17 -6.75 -29.95 6.51
C GLY A 17 -6.09 -28.60 6.32
N GLY A 18 -6.62 -27.79 5.41
CA GLY A 18 -6.13 -26.45 5.22
C GLY A 18 -6.14 -25.75 6.55
N ALA A 19 -4.98 -25.51 7.13
CA ALA A 19 -4.86 -24.53 8.18
C ALA A 19 -5.33 -23.24 7.52
N ASN A 20 -6.56 -22.79 7.83
CA ASN A 20 -7.01 -21.46 7.48
C ASN A 20 -6.02 -20.50 8.13
N ALA A 21 -5.02 -20.11 7.37
CA ALA A 21 -4.00 -19.20 7.85
C ALA A 21 -4.59 -17.79 7.73
N GLN A 22 -4.77 -17.13 8.85
CA GLN A 22 -5.10 -15.71 8.90
C GLN A 22 -4.26 -14.94 7.90
N THR A 23 -4.91 -14.19 7.02
CA THR A 23 -4.27 -13.51 5.91
C THR A 23 -4.49 -12.00 6.02
N LEU A 24 -3.40 -11.25 5.96
CA LEU A 24 -3.46 -9.80 5.75
C LEU A 24 -3.32 -9.49 4.27
N SER A 25 -4.14 -8.61 3.78
CA SER A 25 -4.05 -8.06 2.43
C SER A 25 -4.01 -6.54 2.49
N VAL A 26 -3.31 -5.95 1.52
CA VAL A 26 -3.16 -4.51 1.38
C VAL A 26 -3.45 -4.14 -0.06
N GLU A 27 -4.29 -3.13 -0.25
CA GLU A 27 -4.54 -2.58 -1.58
C GLU A 27 -3.34 -1.80 -2.10
N THR A 28 -3.18 -1.74 -3.44
CA THR A 28 -2.18 -0.90 -4.08
C THR A 28 -2.39 0.56 -3.71
N ILE A 29 -1.34 1.24 -3.29
CA ILE A 29 -1.37 2.69 -3.07
C ILE A 29 -1.08 3.37 -4.41
N GLU A 30 -1.94 4.31 -4.78
CA GLU A 30 -1.70 5.22 -5.90
C GLU A 30 -1.74 6.65 -5.40
N GLY A 31 -0.74 7.45 -5.78
CA GLY A 31 -0.71 8.85 -5.38
C GLY A 31 0.36 9.64 -6.10
N LYS A 32 0.26 10.96 -6.00
CA LYS A 32 1.23 11.88 -6.59
C LYS A 32 2.25 12.33 -5.56
N VAL A 33 3.41 12.66 -6.05
CA VAL A 33 4.45 13.32 -5.27
C VAL A 33 3.90 14.57 -4.57
N GLY A 34 4.14 14.68 -3.26
CA GLY A 34 3.68 15.78 -2.41
C GLY A 34 2.26 15.61 -1.87
N GLU A 35 1.52 14.57 -2.24
CA GLU A 35 0.15 14.30 -1.79
C GLU A 35 0.11 13.27 -0.65
N GLN A 36 -1.05 13.20 0.00
CA GLN A 36 -1.37 12.14 0.94
C GLN A 36 -2.18 11.05 0.24
N ALA A 37 -1.95 9.81 0.64
CA ALA A 37 -2.72 8.64 0.24
C ALA A 37 -3.12 7.84 1.48
N THR A 38 -4.05 6.90 1.32
CA THR A 38 -4.48 6.01 2.41
C THR A 38 -4.16 4.57 2.04
N LEU A 39 -3.48 3.88 2.95
CA LEU A 39 -3.26 2.45 2.88
C LEU A 39 -4.31 1.75 3.73
N THR A 40 -5.03 0.80 3.13
CA THR A 40 -6.03 -0.02 3.82
C THR A 40 -5.49 -1.42 4.00
N VAL A 41 -5.43 -1.87 5.25
CA VAL A 41 -5.07 -3.25 5.62
C VAL A 41 -6.35 -4.00 5.93
N SER A 42 -6.57 -5.13 5.28
CA SER A 42 -7.73 -6.00 5.49
C SER A 42 -7.30 -7.35 6.05
N LEU A 43 -8.17 -7.93 6.87
CA LEU A 43 -8.00 -9.22 7.51
C LEU A 43 -9.01 -10.22 6.96
N THR A 44 -8.54 -11.42 6.67
CA THR A 44 -9.37 -12.57 6.29
C THR A 44 -8.98 -13.76 7.17
N ASP A 45 -9.94 -14.59 7.52
CA ASP A 45 -9.78 -15.76 8.41
C ASP A 45 -9.20 -15.34 9.78
N ALA A 46 -9.89 -14.45 10.48
CA ALA A 46 -9.48 -13.87 11.78
C ALA A 46 -9.19 -14.92 12.88
N ALA A 47 -9.71 -16.15 12.76
CA ALA A 47 -9.40 -17.34 13.58
C ALA A 47 -9.42 -17.10 15.09
N SER A 48 -10.33 -16.23 15.57
CA SER A 48 -10.48 -15.87 17.00
C SER A 48 -9.25 -15.18 17.60
N ALA A 49 -8.42 -14.52 16.79
CA ALA A 49 -7.32 -13.72 17.30
C ALA A 49 -7.85 -12.51 18.09
N THR A 50 -7.25 -12.22 19.23
CA THR A 50 -7.57 -11.08 20.10
C THR A 50 -6.51 -9.99 20.06
N ALA A 51 -5.37 -10.30 19.45
CA ALA A 51 -4.30 -9.35 19.18
C ALA A 51 -3.63 -9.67 17.85
N LEU A 52 -3.11 -8.65 17.19
CA LEU A 52 -2.38 -8.77 15.95
C LEU A 52 -1.28 -7.71 15.89
N GLN A 53 -0.12 -8.08 15.37
CA GLN A 53 0.97 -7.15 15.10
C GLN A 53 1.60 -7.40 13.73
N PHE A 54 2.15 -6.35 13.16
CA PHE A 54 2.99 -6.42 11.96
C PHE A 54 3.95 -5.23 11.87
N ASN A 55 5.01 -5.39 11.12
CA ASN A 55 5.91 -4.31 10.71
C ASN A 55 5.55 -3.88 9.29
N LEU A 56 5.38 -2.59 9.06
CA LEU A 56 5.15 -2.00 7.75
C LEU A 56 6.45 -1.38 7.25
N SER A 57 6.96 -1.89 6.13
CA SER A 57 8.05 -1.28 5.36
C SER A 57 7.48 -0.57 4.14
N LEU A 58 7.89 0.66 3.90
CA LEU A 58 7.47 1.49 2.76
C LEU A 58 8.67 1.84 1.88
N PRO A 59 8.45 2.16 0.59
CA PRO A 59 9.50 2.73 -0.26
C PRO A 59 10.08 4.01 0.33
N ALA A 60 11.30 4.34 -0.05
CA ALA A 60 11.97 5.57 0.38
C ALA A 60 11.10 6.82 0.10
N ASN A 61 11.10 7.75 1.03
CA ASN A 61 10.33 9.01 0.98
C ASN A 61 8.80 8.83 0.97
N VAL A 62 8.29 7.66 1.35
CA VAL A 62 6.88 7.45 1.72
C VAL A 62 6.83 7.25 3.23
N THR A 63 6.07 8.09 3.93
CA THR A 63 6.05 8.08 5.40
C THR A 63 4.64 7.95 5.93
N VAL A 64 4.48 7.28 7.08
CA VAL A 64 3.19 7.16 7.78
C VAL A 64 2.91 8.41 8.59
N ASN A 65 1.66 8.85 8.59
CA ASN A 65 1.11 9.76 9.59
C ASN A 65 0.52 8.93 10.74
N GLU A 66 1.33 8.67 11.77
CA GLU A 66 0.97 7.77 12.87
C GLU A 66 -0.29 8.23 13.62
N SER A 67 -0.45 9.53 13.82
CA SER A 67 -1.60 10.09 14.54
C SER A 67 -2.92 10.01 13.77
N GLY A 68 -2.85 9.81 12.46
CA GLY A 68 -4.01 9.66 11.58
C GLY A 68 -4.45 8.21 11.37
N CYS A 69 -3.72 7.23 11.93
CA CYS A 69 -4.09 5.82 11.82
C CYS A 69 -5.38 5.54 12.57
N ALA A 70 -6.28 4.77 11.94
CA ALA A 70 -7.58 4.46 12.53
C ALA A 70 -7.93 2.97 12.36
N LEU A 71 -8.50 2.37 13.41
CA LEU A 71 -9.00 1.01 13.39
C LEU A 71 -10.23 0.92 12.47
N GLY A 72 -10.27 -0.14 11.65
CA GLY A 72 -11.42 -0.50 10.84
C GLY A 72 -12.45 -1.33 11.62
N ASN A 73 -13.46 -1.79 10.91
CA ASN A 73 -14.54 -2.59 11.48
C ASN A 73 -14.07 -3.96 12.02
N ALA A 74 -13.00 -4.51 11.47
CA ALA A 74 -12.40 -5.77 11.91
C ALA A 74 -11.80 -5.71 13.32
N ALA A 75 -11.39 -4.51 13.77
CA ALA A 75 -10.75 -4.27 15.07
C ALA A 75 -11.44 -3.16 15.88
N LYS A 76 -12.72 -2.91 15.69
CA LYS A 76 -13.46 -1.77 16.25
C LYS A 76 -13.30 -1.59 17.76
N ASN A 77 -13.18 -2.70 18.51
CA ASN A 77 -13.08 -2.70 19.98
C ASN A 77 -11.66 -3.01 20.48
N HIS A 78 -10.66 -2.71 19.65
CA HIS A 78 -9.25 -2.93 19.99
C HIS A 78 -8.56 -1.60 20.29
N THR A 79 -7.42 -1.69 20.93
CA THR A 79 -6.48 -0.58 21.10
C THR A 79 -5.42 -0.67 20.02
N LEU A 80 -5.09 0.47 19.39
CA LEU A 80 -4.04 0.60 18.39
C LEU A 80 -2.82 1.28 18.99
N SER A 81 -1.64 0.72 18.72
CA SER A 81 -0.35 1.36 18.89
C SER A 81 0.39 1.36 17.55
N ALA A 82 0.86 2.52 17.11
CA ALA A 82 1.64 2.71 15.89
C ALA A 82 2.91 3.45 16.25
N ASN A 83 4.08 2.89 15.92
CA ASN A 83 5.36 3.47 16.30
C ASN A 83 6.39 3.29 15.17
N LYS A 84 7.10 4.37 14.84
CA LYS A 84 8.24 4.29 13.94
C LYS A 84 9.43 3.63 14.63
N MET A 85 10.06 2.69 13.94
CA MET A 85 11.23 1.97 14.40
C MET A 85 12.54 2.64 13.94
N ASN A 86 13.66 2.30 14.60
CA ASN A 86 14.98 2.87 14.25
C ASN A 86 15.47 2.48 12.85
N ASN A 87 15.00 1.36 12.29
CA ASN A 87 15.31 0.91 10.93
C ASN A 87 14.47 1.61 9.84
N GLY A 88 13.54 2.49 10.24
CA GLY A 88 12.64 3.22 9.34
C GLY A 88 11.29 2.55 9.09
N ASP A 89 11.10 1.30 9.49
CA ASP A 89 9.81 0.61 9.45
C ASP A 89 8.86 1.15 10.52
N TYR A 90 7.59 0.76 10.46
CA TYR A 90 6.57 1.09 11.45
C TYR A 90 6.01 -0.19 12.06
N LEU A 91 6.03 -0.27 13.40
CA LEU A 91 5.40 -1.35 14.15
C LEU A 91 3.95 -0.96 14.47
N PHE A 92 3.02 -1.79 14.05
CA PHE A 92 1.62 -1.72 14.40
C PHE A 92 1.25 -2.86 15.33
N VAL A 93 0.58 -2.55 16.43
CA VAL A 93 0.06 -3.51 17.39
C VAL A 93 -1.39 -3.18 17.68
N MET A 94 -2.27 -4.14 17.52
CA MET A 94 -3.69 -4.07 17.88
C MET A 94 -3.99 -5.15 18.90
N TYR A 95 -4.67 -4.81 19.98
CA TYR A 95 -5.02 -5.76 21.03
C TYR A 95 -6.33 -5.36 21.72
N SER A 96 -7.02 -6.36 22.28
CA SER A 96 -8.20 -6.15 23.12
C SER A 96 -7.90 -6.53 24.54
N MET A 97 -8.19 -5.62 25.48
CA MET A 97 -8.08 -5.90 26.93
C MET A 97 -9.18 -6.86 27.41
N ASP A 98 -10.32 -6.89 26.73
CA ASP A 98 -11.47 -7.75 27.04
C ASP A 98 -11.45 -9.06 26.24
N PHE A 99 -10.33 -9.38 25.61
CA PHE A 99 -10.18 -10.54 24.72
C PHE A 99 -11.25 -10.62 23.61
N THR A 100 -11.76 -9.49 23.17
CA THR A 100 -12.65 -9.43 22.00
C THR A 100 -11.88 -9.94 20.78
N ALA A 101 -12.48 -10.87 20.04
CA ALA A 101 -11.86 -11.39 18.83
C ALA A 101 -11.92 -10.38 17.70
N LEU A 102 -10.86 -10.37 16.88
CA LEU A 102 -10.87 -9.74 15.56
C LEU A 102 -11.88 -10.44 14.66
N VAL A 103 -12.44 -9.73 13.71
CA VAL A 103 -13.34 -10.28 12.69
C VAL A 103 -12.78 -9.98 11.29
N ASP A 104 -13.30 -10.63 10.26
CA ASP A 104 -12.90 -10.36 8.89
C ASP A 104 -13.37 -8.97 8.45
N GLY A 105 -12.55 -8.32 7.61
CA GLY A 105 -12.83 -7.01 7.06
C GLY A 105 -11.67 -6.03 7.16
N THR A 106 -11.96 -4.74 7.05
CA THR A 106 -10.95 -3.68 7.20
C THR A 106 -10.42 -3.65 8.62
N LEU A 107 -9.12 -3.92 8.76
CA LEU A 107 -8.42 -3.95 10.04
C LEU A 107 -7.94 -2.55 10.45
N LEU A 108 -7.31 -1.84 9.50
CA LEU A 108 -6.62 -0.58 9.78
C LEU A 108 -6.58 0.29 8.52
N THR A 109 -6.76 1.59 8.69
CA THR A 109 -6.47 2.62 7.70
C THR A 109 -5.26 3.43 8.14
N ILE A 110 -4.28 3.59 7.25
CA ILE A 110 -2.99 4.22 7.53
C ILE A 110 -2.79 5.36 6.53
N PRO A 111 -2.92 6.62 6.93
CA PRO A 111 -2.56 7.74 6.07
C PRO A 111 -1.05 7.77 5.84
N VAL A 112 -0.66 7.92 4.58
CA VAL A 112 0.75 8.04 4.19
C VAL A 112 0.97 9.33 3.42
N THR A 113 2.16 9.91 3.57
CA THR A 113 2.59 11.07 2.80
C THR A 113 3.61 10.61 1.76
N ILE A 114 3.37 10.96 0.51
CA ILE A 114 4.26 10.69 -0.61
C ILE A 114 5.21 11.89 -0.76
N GLY A 115 6.44 11.75 -0.31
CA GLY A 115 7.43 12.83 -0.38
C GLY A 115 7.83 13.21 -1.80
N ASN A 116 8.47 14.37 -1.96
CA ASN A 116 8.83 14.94 -3.28
C ASN A 116 9.75 14.04 -4.11
N ASP A 117 10.59 13.23 -3.44
CA ASP A 117 11.53 12.31 -4.10
C ASP A 117 11.09 10.84 -4.03
N ALA A 118 9.83 10.60 -3.64
CA ALA A 118 9.29 9.25 -3.59
C ALA A 118 9.24 8.63 -5.00
N LYS A 119 9.51 7.33 -5.06
CA LYS A 119 9.50 6.55 -6.30
C LYS A 119 8.55 5.36 -6.14
N THR A 120 7.98 4.91 -7.26
CA THR A 120 7.25 3.66 -7.33
C THR A 120 8.11 2.51 -6.79
N GLY A 121 7.52 1.67 -5.96
CA GLY A 121 8.18 0.53 -5.31
C GLY A 121 7.18 -0.38 -4.64
N ASN A 122 7.68 -1.32 -3.85
CA ASN A 122 6.83 -2.22 -3.08
C ASN A 122 6.88 -1.87 -1.59
N GLY A 123 5.72 -1.89 -0.95
CA GLY A 123 5.59 -1.95 0.50
C GLY A 123 5.40 -3.38 0.96
N ASN A 124 5.73 -3.67 2.22
CA ASN A 124 5.63 -5.01 2.79
C ASN A 124 5.06 -4.96 4.21
N LEU A 125 4.18 -5.91 4.53
CA LEU A 125 3.85 -6.26 5.90
C LEU A 125 4.72 -7.45 6.30
N ASN A 126 5.61 -7.23 7.25
CA ASN A 126 6.57 -8.23 7.74
C ASN A 126 6.25 -8.62 9.18
N THR A 127 6.78 -9.75 9.62
CA THR A 127 6.66 -10.20 11.01
C THR A 127 5.21 -10.22 11.49
N VAL A 128 4.30 -10.69 10.62
CA VAL A 128 2.86 -10.74 10.93
C VAL A 128 2.65 -11.82 11.99
N ARG A 129 2.09 -11.43 13.13
CA ARG A 129 1.79 -12.33 14.26
C ARG A 129 0.43 -12.00 14.84
N SER A 130 -0.30 -13.04 15.22
CA SER A 130 -1.52 -12.90 16.02
C SER A 130 -1.39 -13.68 17.34
N ALA A 131 -2.23 -13.32 18.30
CA ALA A 131 -2.40 -14.08 19.52
C ALA A 131 -3.88 -14.25 19.83
N LYS A 132 -4.23 -15.38 20.44
CA LYS A 132 -5.55 -15.68 20.96
C LYS A 132 -5.62 -15.38 22.46
N SER A 133 -6.80 -15.53 23.06
CA SER A 133 -7.03 -15.31 24.49
C SER A 133 -6.21 -16.23 25.41
N ASP A 134 -5.73 -17.37 24.90
CA ASP A 134 -4.85 -18.31 25.60
C ASP A 134 -3.36 -17.90 25.53
N ALA A 135 -3.06 -16.71 25.00
CA ALA A 135 -1.72 -16.17 24.77
C ALA A 135 -0.84 -16.99 23.80
N VAL A 136 -1.42 -17.92 23.06
CA VAL A 136 -0.69 -18.66 22.01
C VAL A 136 -0.51 -17.72 20.81
N SER A 137 0.76 -17.42 20.51
CA SER A 137 1.12 -16.59 19.35
C SER A 137 1.31 -17.47 18.12
N GLN A 138 0.77 -17.01 17.00
CA GLN A 138 0.95 -17.62 15.67
C GLN A 138 1.62 -16.63 14.73
N GLN A 139 2.57 -17.12 13.94
CA GLN A 139 3.18 -16.35 12.86
C GLN A 139 2.44 -16.61 11.55
N HIS A 140 2.21 -15.57 10.79
CA HIS A 140 1.51 -15.61 9.50
C HIS A 140 2.44 -15.22 8.36
N GLN A 141 1.98 -15.42 7.14
CA GLN A 141 2.73 -15.02 5.96
C GLN A 141 2.82 -13.49 5.86
N ASN A 142 3.95 -13.02 5.36
CA ASN A 142 4.14 -11.63 5.01
C ASN A 142 3.30 -11.29 3.77
N ALA A 143 2.86 -10.03 3.66
CA ALA A 143 2.15 -9.53 2.50
C ALA A 143 2.97 -8.45 1.80
N SER A 144 2.90 -8.39 0.48
CA SER A 144 3.53 -7.33 -0.33
C SER A 144 2.47 -6.62 -1.16
N PHE A 145 2.63 -5.32 -1.36
CA PHE A 145 1.72 -4.49 -2.14
C PHE A 145 2.49 -3.44 -2.93
N ALA A 146 1.90 -2.96 -4.03
CA ALA A 146 2.52 -1.93 -4.85
C ALA A 146 2.24 -0.52 -4.30
N VAL A 147 3.22 0.35 -4.42
CA VAL A 147 3.10 1.80 -4.18
C VAL A 147 3.46 2.50 -5.48
N ASN A 148 2.44 2.96 -6.20
CA ASN A 148 2.56 3.62 -7.49
C ASN A 148 2.62 5.13 -7.29
N VAL A 149 3.78 5.70 -7.48
CA VAL A 149 4.01 7.13 -7.37
C VAL A 149 4.00 7.76 -8.76
N THR A 150 3.06 8.68 -8.97
CA THR A 150 3.03 9.49 -10.19
C THR A 150 3.69 10.83 -9.92
N THR A 151 4.70 11.17 -10.72
CA THR A 151 5.21 12.53 -10.75
C THR A 151 4.22 13.40 -11.50
N ALA A 152 3.74 14.47 -10.88
CA ALA A 152 3.04 15.49 -11.62
C ALA A 152 4.03 16.05 -12.66
N VAL A 153 3.89 15.64 -13.92
CA VAL A 153 4.33 16.53 -14.98
C VAL A 153 3.37 17.71 -14.89
N GLU A 154 3.77 18.75 -14.15
CA GLU A 154 3.09 20.03 -14.30
C GLU A 154 3.03 20.26 -15.80
N SER A 155 1.80 20.23 -16.34
CA SER A 155 1.59 20.83 -17.65
C SER A 155 2.03 22.28 -17.42
N VAL A 156 3.21 22.62 -17.93
CA VAL A 156 3.63 24.00 -17.99
C VAL A 156 2.51 24.68 -18.76
N LYS A 157 1.55 25.27 -18.03
CA LYS A 157 0.71 26.33 -18.58
C LYS A 157 1.73 27.41 -18.88
N SER A 158 2.31 27.31 -20.09
CA SER A 158 3.09 28.40 -20.59
C SER A 158 2.14 29.59 -20.64
N ASP A 159 2.33 30.57 -19.76
CA ASP A 159 1.83 31.92 -19.98
C ASP A 159 2.46 32.36 -21.30
N ILE A 160 1.82 31.96 -22.40
CA ILE A 160 2.15 32.43 -23.73
C ILE A 160 1.73 33.89 -23.71
N LYS A 161 2.70 34.75 -23.45
CA LYS A 161 2.48 36.19 -23.64
C LYS A 161 1.85 36.38 -25.02
N LYS A 162 0.73 37.05 -25.07
CA LYS A 162 -0.15 37.22 -26.25
C LYS A 162 0.61 37.69 -27.52
N ASP A 163 1.85 38.19 -27.36
CA ASP A 163 2.71 38.71 -28.41
C ASP A 163 3.97 37.86 -28.67
N ALA A 164 4.05 36.66 -28.11
CA ALA A 164 5.22 35.79 -28.32
C ALA A 164 5.19 35.19 -29.74
N VAL A 165 6.26 35.38 -30.48
CA VAL A 165 6.41 34.77 -31.82
C VAL A 165 6.52 33.25 -31.66
N ILE A 166 5.70 32.51 -32.40
CA ILE A 166 5.59 31.06 -32.36
C ILE A 166 6.24 30.45 -33.58
N TYR A 167 7.09 29.44 -33.40
CA TYR A 167 7.70 28.68 -34.47
C TYR A 167 7.39 27.20 -34.32
N ASN A 168 7.30 26.47 -35.42
CA ASN A 168 7.35 25.00 -35.39
C ASN A 168 8.80 24.50 -35.27
N VAL A 169 8.97 23.19 -35.13
CA VAL A 169 10.34 22.56 -35.04
C VAL A 169 11.18 22.73 -36.30
N ARG A 170 10.57 23.14 -37.43
CA ARG A 170 11.27 23.44 -38.69
C ARG A 170 11.68 24.90 -38.78
N GLY A 171 11.43 25.72 -37.76
CA GLY A 171 11.74 27.14 -37.75
C GLY A 171 10.74 28.02 -38.50
N GLN A 172 9.59 27.52 -38.94
CA GLN A 172 8.55 28.27 -39.60
C GLN A 172 7.72 29.02 -38.56
N LYS A 173 7.46 30.31 -38.79
CA LYS A 173 6.61 31.16 -37.95
C LYS A 173 5.16 30.72 -38.08
N LEU A 174 4.50 30.53 -36.94
CA LEU A 174 3.10 30.16 -36.84
C LEU A 174 2.27 31.37 -36.33
N THR A 175 1.02 31.45 -36.77
CA THR A 175 0.05 32.42 -36.26
C THR A 175 -0.65 31.96 -34.98
N SER A 176 -0.67 30.66 -34.73
CA SER A 176 -1.18 30.04 -33.50
C SER A 176 -0.42 28.73 -33.19
N PRO A 177 -0.39 28.29 -31.92
CA PRO A 177 0.21 27.04 -31.58
C PRO A 177 -0.47 25.87 -32.30
N GLN A 178 0.34 24.91 -32.81
CA GLN A 178 -0.15 23.67 -33.42
C GLN A 178 0.07 22.51 -32.50
N LYS A 179 -0.71 21.44 -32.65
CA LYS A 179 -0.51 20.19 -31.91
C LYS A 179 0.91 19.65 -32.09
N GLY A 180 1.57 19.30 -30.99
CA GLY A 180 2.95 18.84 -30.96
C GLY A 180 3.90 19.89 -30.38
N ILE A 181 5.17 19.89 -30.84
CA ILE A 181 6.22 20.76 -30.33
C ILE A 181 6.21 22.11 -31.05
N ASN A 182 6.12 23.19 -30.27
CA ASN A 182 6.24 24.57 -30.72
C ASN A 182 7.37 25.27 -29.97
N ILE A 183 7.98 26.29 -30.58
CA ILE A 183 8.94 27.19 -29.92
C ILE A 183 8.23 28.52 -29.75
N VAL A 184 8.00 28.95 -28.52
CA VAL A 184 7.29 30.18 -28.17
C VAL A 184 8.20 31.05 -27.32
N GLY A 185 8.53 32.24 -27.82
CA GLY A 185 9.44 33.15 -27.11
C GLY A 185 10.80 32.52 -26.81
N GLY A 186 11.31 31.63 -27.68
CA GLY A 186 12.57 30.91 -27.51
C GLY A 186 12.50 29.67 -26.60
N LYS A 187 11.33 29.32 -26.07
CA LYS A 187 11.14 28.15 -25.19
C LYS A 187 10.35 27.06 -25.91
N LYS A 188 10.72 25.79 -25.67
CA LYS A 188 9.99 24.62 -26.17
C LYS A 188 8.65 24.46 -25.41
N VAL A 189 7.54 24.40 -26.14
CA VAL A 189 6.17 24.19 -25.63
C VAL A 189 5.56 23.00 -26.34
N ILE A 190 4.92 22.10 -25.61
CA ILE A 190 4.19 20.94 -26.15
C ILE A 190 2.70 21.24 -26.05
N VAL A 191 2.01 21.26 -27.21
CA VAL A 191 0.56 21.42 -27.31
C VAL A 191 -0.06 20.04 -27.56
N LYS A 192 -0.95 19.62 -26.70
CA LYS A 192 -1.66 18.33 -26.79
C LYS A 192 -2.88 18.42 -27.69
#